data_d9f120e05a28a0d6ac3d1f97e6edc490
#
_entry.id   d9f120e05a28a0d6ac3d1f97e6edc490
#
_cell.length_a   1.000
_cell.length_b   1.000
_cell.length_c   1.000
_cell.angle_alpha   90.00
_cell.angle_beta   90.00
_cell.angle_gamma   90.00
#
_symmetry.space_group_name_H-M   'P 1'
#
loop_
_entity.id
_entity.type
_entity.pdbx_description
1 polymer ?
#
loop_
_entity_poly.entity_id
_entity_poly.type
_entity_poly.pdbx_seq_one_letter_code
_entity_poly.pdbx_strand_id
1 'polypeptide(L)'
;MNTDTPLADDAADQPNAGLPRKFLRPFLLLALANDDTSHGYELCEAVRSRGLAVDLAGVYRALRTMEQHDLVTSSWEASDSGPDRRVYELTTKGHRAAFEASGELREIRDALSVALDSFRVGSKQTT
;
A
#
# COMPACT_ATOMS: atom_id res chain seq x y z
N MET A 1 13.84 -27.61 1.55
CA MET A 1 13.65 -26.87 1.45
C MET A 1 13.42 -26.12 1.16
N ASN A 2 13.41 -26.03 1.53
CA ASN A 2 13.05 -25.16 1.55
C ASN A 2 13.01 -24.42 1.02
N THR A 3 13.08 -24.47 1.07
CA THR A 3 12.98 -23.63 0.84
C THR A 3 12.30 -23.04 0.33
N ASP A 4 11.73 -23.32 0.37
CA ASP A 4 10.92 -22.83 -0.05
C ASP A 4 10.31 -21.91 0.21
N THR A 5 9.99 -22.06 0.34
CA THR A 5 9.38 -21.12 0.84
C THR A 5 9.95 -19.94 0.87
N PRO A 6 10.78 -19.88 0.73
CA PRO A 6 11.50 -18.85 1.24
C PRO A 6 11.38 -17.53 0.69
N LEU A 7 10.90 -17.33 -0.45
CA LEU A 7 10.88 -15.99 -0.96
C LEU A 7 9.99 -15.06 -0.20
N ALA A 8 8.83 -15.52 0.13
CA ALA A 8 7.95 -14.74 0.95
C ALA A 8 8.48 -14.65 2.35
N ASP A 9 9.13 -15.71 2.76
CA ASP A 9 9.71 -15.74 4.07
C ASP A 9 10.86 -14.77 4.20
N ASP A 10 11.56 -14.54 3.12
CA ASP A 10 12.66 -13.61 3.16
C ASP A 10 12.20 -12.23 3.55
N ALA A 11 11.10 -11.80 2.99
CA ALA A 11 10.59 -10.49 3.34
C ALA A 11 10.19 -10.46 4.81
N ALA A 12 9.60 -11.52 5.28
CA ALA A 12 9.15 -11.57 6.65
C ALA A 12 10.31 -11.62 7.62
N ASP A 13 11.41 -12.19 7.19
CA ASP A 13 12.56 -12.34 8.07
C ASP A 13 13.40 -11.10 8.22
N GLN A 14 13.20 -10.12 7.41
CA GLN A 14 13.99 -8.92 7.47
C GLN A 14 13.56 -8.04 8.62
N PRO A 15 14.49 -7.44 9.33
CA PRO A 15 14.14 -6.61 10.48
C PRO A 15 13.19 -5.48 10.14
N ASN A 16 13.25 -4.97 8.94
CA ASN A 16 12.36 -3.91 8.52
C ASN A 16 11.55 -4.38 7.35
N ALA A 17 10.85 -5.47 7.55
CA ALA A 17 10.11 -6.10 6.47
C ALA A 17 8.97 -5.25 5.96
N GLY A 18 8.64 -4.21 6.67
CA GLY A 18 7.61 -3.31 6.21
C GLY A 18 6.29 -3.53 6.89
N LEU A 19 5.32 -2.80 6.45
CA LEU A 19 3.99 -2.86 7.02
C LEU A 19 3.23 -4.10 6.57
N PRO A 20 2.27 -4.57 7.36
CA PRO A 20 1.44 -5.70 6.96
C PRO A 20 0.72 -5.46 5.64
N ARG A 21 0.48 -6.53 4.91
CA ARG A 21 -0.14 -6.44 3.60
C ARG A 21 -1.54 -5.84 3.63
N LYS A 22 -2.21 -5.89 4.77
CA LYS A 22 -3.53 -5.29 4.86
C LYS A 22 -3.51 -3.78 4.60
N PHE A 23 -2.34 -3.17 4.66
CA PHE A 23 -2.21 -1.75 4.36
C PHE A 23 -2.10 -1.46 2.86
N LEU A 24 -1.97 -2.48 2.03
CA LEU A 24 -1.79 -2.25 0.60
C LEU A 24 -2.96 -1.50 -0.02
N ARG A 25 -4.17 -1.94 0.24
CA ARG A 25 -5.34 -1.29 -0.34
C ARG A 25 -5.48 0.15 0.11
N PRO A 26 -5.44 0.45 1.42
CA PRO A 26 -5.50 1.87 1.83
C PRO A 26 -4.35 2.70 1.26
N PHE A 27 -3.15 2.14 1.17
CA PHE A 27 -2.03 2.89 0.60
C PHE A 27 -2.23 3.18 -0.88
N LEU A 28 -2.77 2.22 -1.63
CA LEU A 28 -3.05 2.44 -3.04
C LEU A 28 -4.14 3.50 -3.22
N LEU A 29 -5.17 3.46 -2.37
CA LEU A 29 -6.22 4.46 -2.42
C LEU A 29 -5.66 5.86 -2.20
N LEU A 30 -4.77 6.01 -1.21
CA LEU A 30 -4.19 7.31 -0.92
C LEU A 30 -3.25 7.77 -2.02
N ALA A 31 -2.48 6.84 -2.58
CA ALA A 31 -1.57 7.20 -3.67
C ALA A 31 -2.36 7.67 -4.89
N LEU A 32 -3.45 6.98 -5.21
CA LEU A 32 -4.28 7.36 -6.33
C LEU A 32 -5.01 8.68 -6.07
N ALA A 33 -5.35 8.95 -4.83
CA ALA A 33 -6.04 10.20 -4.49
C ALA A 33 -5.12 11.41 -4.64
N ASN A 34 -3.82 11.23 -4.45
CA ASN A 34 -2.86 12.32 -4.59
C ASN A 34 -2.57 12.64 -6.04
N ASP A 35 -2.70 11.68 -6.92
CA ASP A 35 -2.46 11.85 -8.35
C ASP A 35 -3.73 11.55 -9.10
N ASP A 36 -4.02 12.28 -10.16
CA ASP A 36 -5.22 12.05 -10.92
C ASP A 36 -5.23 10.68 -11.57
N THR A 37 -4.09 10.27 -12.11
CA THR A 37 -3.95 8.95 -12.71
C THR A 37 -2.58 8.42 -12.39
N SER A 38 -2.45 7.09 -12.38
CA SER A 38 -1.16 6.48 -12.11
C SER A 38 -1.02 5.16 -12.82
N HIS A 39 0.20 4.86 -13.20
CA HIS A 39 0.54 3.59 -13.78
C HIS A 39 0.84 2.60 -12.65
N GLY A 40 0.57 1.32 -12.91
CA GLY A 40 0.79 0.30 -11.90
C GLY A 40 2.21 0.29 -11.35
N TYR A 41 3.20 0.49 -12.22
CA TYR A 41 4.58 0.53 -11.77
C TYR A 41 4.82 1.68 -10.80
N GLU A 42 4.32 2.86 -11.13
CA GLU A 42 4.46 4.04 -10.27
C GLU A 42 3.77 3.85 -8.94
N LEU A 43 2.60 3.23 -8.96
CA LEU A 43 1.89 2.93 -7.74
C LEU A 43 2.66 1.97 -6.85
N CYS A 44 3.29 0.97 -7.48
CA CYS A 44 4.12 0.03 -6.73
C CYS A 44 5.27 0.75 -6.06
N GLU A 45 5.95 1.63 -6.79
CA GLU A 45 7.05 2.39 -6.21
C GLU A 45 6.58 3.30 -5.09
N ALA A 46 5.41 3.91 -5.27
CA ALA A 46 4.88 4.81 -4.26
C ALA A 46 4.60 4.08 -2.95
N VAL A 47 3.97 2.91 -3.01
CA VAL A 47 3.65 2.21 -1.77
C VAL A 47 4.88 1.57 -1.15
N ARG A 48 5.82 1.11 -1.97
CA ARG A 48 7.07 0.55 -1.44
C ARG A 48 7.91 1.60 -0.73
N SER A 49 7.94 2.80 -1.28
CA SER A 49 8.71 3.89 -0.66
C SER A 49 8.12 4.30 0.68
N ARG A 50 6.89 3.91 0.95
CA ARG A 50 6.24 4.22 2.23
C ARG A 50 6.28 3.06 3.20
N GLY A 51 7.06 2.04 2.89
CA GLY A 51 7.32 0.97 3.84
C GLY A 51 6.55 -0.32 3.64
N LEU A 52 5.87 -0.47 2.50
CA LEU A 52 5.10 -1.68 2.25
C LEU A 52 5.92 -2.65 1.39
N ALA A 53 6.12 -3.85 1.90
CA ALA A 53 6.87 -4.87 1.17
C ALA A 53 5.92 -5.61 0.24
N VAL A 54 5.84 -5.15 -1.01
CA VAL A 54 4.94 -5.75 -1.98
C VAL A 54 5.62 -5.73 -3.34
N ASP A 55 5.32 -6.72 -4.18
CA ASP A 55 5.86 -6.75 -5.53
C ASP A 55 4.82 -6.25 -6.52
N LEU A 56 5.27 -6.05 -7.75
CA LEU A 56 4.42 -5.48 -8.79
C LEU A 56 3.20 -6.37 -9.06
N ALA A 57 3.38 -7.68 -9.06
CA ALA A 57 2.26 -8.59 -9.28
C ALA A 57 1.20 -8.43 -8.18
N GLY A 58 1.64 -8.25 -6.95
CA GLY A 58 0.72 -8.03 -5.83
C GLY A 58 -0.07 -6.75 -6.00
N VAL A 59 0.59 -5.70 -6.47
CA VAL A 59 -0.08 -4.43 -6.72
C VAL A 59 -1.15 -4.59 -7.81
N TYR A 60 -0.80 -5.28 -8.90
CA TYR A 60 -1.79 -5.47 -9.97
C TYR A 60 -2.98 -6.31 -9.53
N ARG A 61 -2.74 -7.32 -8.68
CA ARG A 61 -3.84 -8.12 -8.16
C ARG A 61 -4.76 -7.26 -7.29
N ALA A 62 -4.18 -6.40 -6.45
CA ALA A 62 -4.96 -5.51 -5.63
C ALA A 62 -5.77 -4.53 -6.47
N LEU A 63 -5.15 -3.96 -7.49
CA LEU A 63 -5.84 -3.03 -8.37
C LEU A 63 -6.99 -3.70 -9.11
N ARG A 64 -6.80 -4.96 -9.53
CA ARG A 64 -7.88 -5.70 -10.18
C ARG A 64 -9.06 -5.90 -9.23
N THR A 65 -8.78 -6.24 -7.99
CA THR A 65 -9.85 -6.38 -6.99
C THR A 65 -10.55 -5.06 -6.76
N MET A 66 -9.79 -3.98 -6.68
CA MET A 66 -10.38 -2.65 -6.49
C MET A 66 -11.25 -2.26 -7.68
N GLU A 67 -10.84 -2.65 -8.89
CA GLU A 67 -11.64 -2.38 -10.07
C GLU A 67 -12.95 -3.17 -10.03
N GLN A 68 -12.89 -4.42 -9.58
CA GLN A 68 -14.09 -5.24 -9.43
C GLN A 68 -15.07 -4.66 -8.42
N HIS A 69 -14.56 -3.92 -7.45
CA HIS A 69 -15.37 -3.27 -6.44
C HIS A 69 -15.74 -1.83 -6.80
N ASP A 70 -15.48 -1.44 -8.02
CA ASP A 70 -15.80 -0.11 -8.53
C ASP A 70 -15.08 1.04 -7.82
N LEU A 71 -13.91 0.75 -7.27
CA LEU A 71 -13.11 1.78 -6.63
C LEU A 71 -12.19 2.48 -7.60
N VAL A 72 -11.78 1.78 -8.66
CA VAL A 72 -10.93 2.35 -9.70
C VAL A 72 -11.44 1.95 -11.05
N THR A 73 -11.06 2.74 -12.06
CA THR A 73 -11.20 2.37 -13.46
C THR A 73 -9.81 2.32 -14.05
N SER A 74 -9.67 1.59 -15.13
CA SER A 74 -8.39 1.52 -15.81
C SER A 74 -8.58 1.74 -17.30
N SER A 75 -7.54 2.25 -17.93
CA SER A 75 -7.53 2.45 -19.37
C SER A 75 -6.11 2.25 -19.86
N TRP A 76 -5.96 2.13 -21.18
CA TRP A 76 -4.64 1.99 -21.78
C TRP A 76 -4.19 3.33 -22.30
N GLU A 77 -2.92 3.64 -22.06
CA GLU A 77 -2.32 4.86 -22.52
C GLU A 77 -1.20 4.50 -23.48
N ALA A 78 -1.19 5.13 -24.65
CA ALA A 78 -0.16 4.86 -25.65
C ALA A 78 1.18 5.36 -25.16
N SER A 79 2.22 4.62 -25.49
CA SER A 79 3.57 4.98 -25.16
C SER A 79 4.36 5.19 -26.43
N ASP A 80 5.14 6.26 -26.50
CA ASP A 80 5.93 6.54 -27.69
C ASP A 80 7.08 5.58 -27.87
N SER A 81 7.55 4.98 -26.81
CA SER A 81 8.77 4.20 -26.89
C SER A 81 8.64 2.80 -26.34
N GLY A 82 7.45 2.26 -26.30
CA GLY A 82 7.28 0.90 -25.81
C GLY A 82 5.83 0.50 -25.82
N PRO A 83 5.49 -0.57 -25.11
CA PRO A 83 4.10 -1.03 -25.06
C PRO A 83 3.22 0.00 -24.39
N ASP A 84 1.95 -0.05 -24.72
CA ASP A 84 0.96 0.78 -24.04
C ASP A 84 0.96 0.46 -22.56
N ARG A 85 0.61 1.45 -21.75
CA ARG A 85 0.62 1.31 -20.29
C ARG A 85 -0.78 1.44 -19.73
N ARG A 86 -1.03 0.67 -18.68
CA ARG A 86 -2.33 0.72 -18.02
C ARG A 86 -2.33 1.82 -16.99
N VAL A 87 -3.37 2.63 -17.03
CA VAL A 87 -3.50 3.79 -16.14
C VAL A 87 -4.72 3.60 -15.28
N TYR A 88 -4.61 3.92 -14.01
CA TYR A 88 -5.66 3.74 -13.02
C TYR A 88 -6.11 5.08 -12.46
N GLU A 89 -7.39 5.15 -12.16
CA GLU A 89 -8.00 6.38 -11.70
C GLU A 89 -9.09 6.04 -10.69
N LEU A 90 -9.21 6.79 -9.61
CA LEU A 90 -10.27 6.55 -8.64
C LEU A 90 -11.62 6.95 -9.21
N THR A 91 -12.63 6.14 -8.91
CA THR A 91 -14.02 6.52 -9.15
C THR A 91 -14.47 7.44 -8.00
N THR A 92 -15.69 7.95 -8.09
CA THR A 92 -16.27 8.69 -6.98
C THR A 92 -16.32 7.83 -5.72
N LYS A 93 -16.67 6.56 -5.88
CA LYS A 93 -16.69 5.62 -4.77
C LYS A 93 -15.26 5.42 -4.22
N GLY A 94 -14.28 5.36 -5.12
CA GLY A 94 -12.89 5.22 -4.72
C GLY A 94 -12.38 6.43 -3.95
N HIS A 95 -12.77 7.63 -4.35
CA HIS A 95 -12.39 8.83 -3.60
C HIS A 95 -12.96 8.80 -2.19
N ARG A 96 -14.21 8.36 -2.06
CA ARG A 96 -14.82 8.22 -0.75
C ARG A 96 -14.09 7.19 0.09
N ALA A 97 -13.74 6.07 -0.53
CA ALA A 97 -12.98 5.02 0.16
C ALA A 97 -11.62 5.52 0.61
N ALA A 98 -10.96 6.36 -0.22
CA ALA A 98 -9.67 6.93 0.15
C ALA A 98 -9.80 7.84 1.38
N PHE A 99 -10.86 8.63 1.41
CA PHE A 99 -11.10 9.51 2.54
C PHE A 99 -11.31 8.70 3.83
N GLU A 100 -12.11 7.65 3.74
CA GLU A 100 -12.34 6.77 4.88
C GLU A 100 -11.07 6.07 5.32
N ALA A 101 -10.26 5.62 4.35
CA ALA A 101 -9.00 4.96 4.66
C ALA A 101 -8.06 5.91 5.40
N SER A 102 -8.04 7.18 5.01
CA SER A 102 -7.17 8.14 5.68
C SER A 102 -7.55 8.31 7.14
N GLY A 103 -8.86 8.30 7.42
CA GLY A 103 -9.33 8.38 8.82
C GLY A 103 -8.93 7.18 9.63
N GLU A 104 -9.09 5.99 9.05
CA GLU A 104 -8.70 4.76 9.73
C GLU A 104 -7.21 4.73 10.01
N LEU A 105 -6.41 5.16 9.06
CA LEU A 105 -4.96 5.17 9.26
C LEU A 105 -4.55 6.15 10.34
N ARG A 106 -5.23 7.28 10.43
CA ARG A 106 -4.95 8.23 11.50
C ARG A 106 -5.27 7.64 12.86
N GLU A 107 -6.36 6.89 12.96
CA GLU A 107 -6.71 6.22 14.22
C GLU A 107 -5.66 5.18 14.60
N ILE A 108 -5.18 4.43 13.61
CA ILE A 108 -4.13 3.45 13.87
C ILE A 108 -2.85 4.14 14.33
N ARG A 109 -2.49 5.22 13.65
CA ARG A 109 -1.30 5.99 14.01
C ARG A 109 -1.40 6.47 15.46
N ASP A 110 -2.57 6.99 15.85
CA ASP A 110 -2.75 7.52 17.20
C ASP A 110 -2.69 6.41 18.24
N ALA A 111 -3.28 5.26 17.93
CA ALA A 111 -3.21 4.12 18.84
C ALA A 111 -1.78 3.64 19.02
N LEU A 112 -1.02 3.60 17.94
CA LEU A 112 0.38 3.22 18.03
C LEU A 112 1.19 4.22 18.83
N SER A 113 0.88 5.49 18.66
CA SER A 113 1.57 6.54 19.41
C SER A 113 1.35 6.39 20.91
N VAL A 114 0.11 6.12 21.31
CA VAL A 114 -0.20 5.91 22.72
C VAL A 114 0.56 4.71 23.27
N ALA A 115 0.56 3.62 22.50
CA ALA A 115 1.24 2.40 22.94
C ALA A 115 2.74 2.63 23.12
N LEU A 116 3.34 3.35 22.16
CA LEU A 116 4.77 3.62 22.22
C LEU A 116 5.12 4.53 23.39
N ASP A 117 4.28 5.52 23.66
CA ASP A 117 4.52 6.40 24.79
C ASP A 117 4.47 5.63 26.11
N SER A 118 3.54 4.71 26.25
CA SER A 118 3.45 3.88 27.44
C SER A 118 4.68 3.00 27.60
N PHE A 119 5.15 2.43 26.52
CA PHE A 119 6.33 1.57 26.55
C PHE A 119 7.56 2.37 26.92
N ARG A 120 7.67 3.59 26.44
CA ARG A 120 8.81 4.43 26.72
C ARG A 120 8.90 4.76 28.21
N VAL A 121 7.76 5.01 28.83
CA VAL A 121 7.71 5.25 30.26
C VAL A 121 8.22 4.02 31.02
N GLY A 122 7.76 2.83 30.63
CA GLY A 122 8.23 1.61 31.22
C GLY A 122 9.71 1.41 31.06
N SER A 123 10.23 1.76 29.91
CA SER A 123 11.64 1.66 29.62
C SER A 123 12.48 2.48 30.56
N LYS A 124 12.04 3.63 30.90
CA LYS A 124 12.78 4.49 31.80
C LYS A 124 12.92 3.90 33.19
N GLN A 125 11.98 3.13 33.59
CA GLN A 125 12.02 2.53 34.90
C GLN A 125 13.07 1.46 35.04
N THR A 126 13.53 0.94 33.96
CA THR A 126 14.52 -0.11 34.02
C THR A 126 15.91 0.42 34.24
N THR A 127 16.10 1.67 34.13
CA THR A 127 17.39 2.23 34.42
C THR A 127 17.49 2.66 35.87
#